data_e7cea197ec642c64caa51f24430f9c42
#
_entry.id   e7cea197ec642c64caa51f24430f9c42
#
_cell.length_a   1.000
_cell.length_b   1.000
_cell.length_c   1.000
_cell.angle_alpha   90.00
_cell.angle_beta   90.00
_cell.angle_gamma   90.00
#
_symmetry.space_group_name_H-M   'P 1'
#
loop_
_entity.id
_entity.type
_entity.pdbx_description
1 polymer ?
#
loop_
_entity_poly.entity_id
_entity_poly.type
_entity_poly.pdbx_seq_one_letter_code
_entity_poly.pdbx_strand_id
1 'polypeptide(L)'
;TVFGFEVTPIGGNGEPDGKAEACLGFNEEGKNKSYSLTYDAKSTAKNKIAAATAHLSGLRRHRETYKADFSLEVAIDYQGSDDEMSAISVEAKNEKVTMMTAKDLIKLLLLITPKQIGLDKLRELFETCYAPQDVHQWIENVEKMEVEKPPYYELIDIVYELQKTDSEAPELSIIRYKLKEKMKKDYSKMQVREWLGLLSNLIPGSVTIDGDYVGVQASAQI
;
A
#
# COMPACT_ATOMS: atom_id res chain seq x y z
N THR A 1 4.04 -4.52 12.64
CA THR A 1 4.87 -3.49 11.97
C THR A 1 4.01 -2.49 11.19
N VAL A 2 4.51 -1.27 10.96
CA VAL A 2 3.75 -0.17 10.34
C VAL A 2 3.36 -0.48 8.89
N PHE A 3 4.23 -1.19 8.15
CA PHE A 3 3.97 -1.60 6.76
C PHE A 3 3.23 -2.94 6.62
N GLY A 4 2.94 -3.63 7.71
CA GLY A 4 2.29 -4.95 7.66
C GLY A 4 3.22 -6.16 7.49
N PHE A 5 4.54 -5.95 7.42
CA PHE A 5 5.50 -7.07 7.35
C PHE A 5 5.65 -7.78 8.70
N GLU A 6 5.84 -9.08 8.66
CA GLU A 6 6.44 -9.84 9.75
C GLU A 6 7.96 -9.67 9.67
N VAL A 7 8.60 -9.29 10.79
CA VAL A 7 10.01 -8.92 10.81
C VAL A 7 10.78 -9.84 11.73
N THR A 8 11.87 -10.43 11.22
CA THR A 8 12.84 -11.20 11.96
C THR A 8 14.16 -10.44 11.98
N PRO A 9 14.60 -9.89 13.13
CA PRO A 9 15.90 -9.28 13.25
C PRO A 9 16.98 -10.37 13.12
N ILE A 10 18.07 -10.04 12.41
CA ILE A 10 19.23 -10.93 12.25
C ILE A 10 20.42 -10.27 12.97
N GLY A 11 20.96 -9.21 12.40
CA GLY A 11 22.09 -8.48 12.98
C GLY A 11 23.37 -9.31 13.06
N GLY A 12 24.48 -8.66 13.38
CA GLY A 12 25.79 -9.29 13.46
C GLY A 12 26.77 -8.73 12.45
N ASN A 13 28.06 -9.03 12.63
CA ASN A 13 29.09 -8.52 11.75
C ASN A 13 29.02 -9.19 10.39
N GLY A 14 28.74 -8.42 9.35
CA GLY A 14 28.64 -8.92 7.97
C GLY A 14 27.31 -9.58 7.63
N GLU A 15 26.30 -9.45 8.49
CA GLU A 15 24.94 -9.92 8.28
C GLU A 15 23.98 -8.72 8.03
N PRO A 16 22.81 -8.93 7.42
CA PRO A 16 21.79 -7.88 7.28
C PRO A 16 21.18 -7.56 8.65
N ASP A 17 20.58 -6.38 8.79
CA ASP A 17 19.85 -6.03 10.02
C ASP A 17 18.67 -6.96 10.26
N GLY A 18 18.04 -7.46 9.21
CA GLY A 18 16.96 -8.42 9.32
C GLY A 18 16.35 -8.87 8.01
N LYS A 19 15.32 -9.71 8.16
CA LYS A 19 14.44 -10.18 7.09
C LYS A 19 13.01 -9.76 7.40
N ALA A 20 12.28 -9.30 6.40
CA ALA A 20 10.87 -8.97 6.48
C ALA A 20 10.07 -9.84 5.50
N GLU A 21 8.90 -10.32 5.90
CA GLU A 21 8.02 -11.16 5.09
C GLU A 21 6.63 -10.54 5.01
N ALA A 22 6.08 -10.49 3.79
CA ALA A 22 4.75 -9.98 3.48
C ALA A 22 3.84 -11.13 3.08
N CYS A 23 2.73 -11.32 3.77
CA CYS A 23 1.68 -12.25 3.38
C CYS A 23 0.63 -11.53 2.53
N LEU A 24 0.42 -11.99 1.29
CA LEU A 24 -0.56 -11.43 0.34
C LEU A 24 -1.86 -12.24 0.28
N GLY A 25 -2.06 -13.20 1.21
CA GLY A 25 -3.20 -14.11 1.21
C GLY A 25 -2.90 -15.43 0.50
N PHE A 26 -3.89 -15.97 -0.21
CA PHE A 26 -3.80 -17.28 -0.85
C PHE A 26 -3.98 -17.15 -2.37
N ASN A 27 -3.34 -18.04 -3.13
CA ASN A 27 -3.61 -18.21 -4.55
C ASN A 27 -4.85 -19.09 -4.78
N GLU A 28 -5.23 -19.31 -6.06
CA GLU A 28 -6.38 -20.13 -6.44
C GLU A 28 -6.27 -21.60 -5.98
N GLU A 29 -5.05 -22.08 -5.73
CA GLU A 29 -4.77 -23.44 -5.22
C GLU A 29 -4.77 -23.51 -3.68
N GLY A 30 -5.08 -22.39 -2.97
CA GLY A 30 -5.07 -22.32 -1.52
C GLY A 30 -3.67 -22.25 -0.90
N LYS A 31 -2.61 -22.02 -1.69
CA LYS A 31 -1.24 -21.84 -1.20
C LYS A 31 -1.00 -20.38 -0.82
N ASN A 32 -0.23 -20.16 0.26
CA ASN A 32 0.18 -18.83 0.69
C ASN A 32 0.91 -18.10 -0.45
N LYS A 33 0.45 -16.89 -0.75
CA LYS A 33 1.14 -15.95 -1.62
C LYS A 33 1.88 -14.96 -0.72
N SER A 34 3.21 -15.00 -0.76
CA SER A 34 4.06 -14.13 0.06
C SER A 34 5.27 -13.67 -0.74
N TYR A 35 5.97 -12.69 -0.21
CA TYR A 35 7.32 -12.32 -0.62
C TYR A 35 8.12 -11.89 0.59
N SER A 36 9.44 -11.90 0.46
CA SER A 36 10.33 -11.51 1.54
C SER A 36 11.46 -10.60 1.05
N LEU A 37 11.99 -9.80 1.95
CA LEU A 37 13.15 -8.94 1.69
C LEU A 37 14.15 -9.00 2.83
N THR A 38 15.46 -8.95 2.52
CA THR A 38 16.48 -8.58 3.49
C THR A 38 16.58 -7.06 3.53
N TYR A 39 16.81 -6.50 4.71
CA TYR A 39 16.97 -5.06 4.85
C TYR A 39 18.21 -4.71 5.67
N ASP A 40 18.78 -3.56 5.36
CA ASP A 40 19.94 -2.99 6.05
C ASP A 40 19.79 -1.47 6.17
N ALA A 41 20.17 -0.91 7.31
CA ALA A 41 20.14 0.52 7.57
C ALA A 41 21.56 1.05 7.73
N LYS A 42 21.95 1.99 6.87
CA LYS A 42 23.29 2.59 6.91
C LYS A 42 23.25 3.97 7.52
N SER A 43 24.12 4.18 8.47
CA SER A 43 24.38 5.50 9.04
C SER A 43 25.79 5.96 8.75
N THR A 44 25.96 7.25 8.57
CA THR A 44 27.28 7.88 8.34
C THR A 44 27.31 9.27 8.95
N ALA A 45 28.49 9.67 9.45
CA ALA A 45 28.72 11.04 9.90
C ALA A 45 28.76 12.07 8.74
N LYS A 46 28.81 11.62 7.49
CA LYS A 46 28.93 12.47 6.29
C LYS A 46 27.60 12.79 5.60
N ASN A 47 26.46 12.50 6.18
CA ASN A 47 25.12 12.70 5.64
C ASN A 47 24.81 11.98 4.30
N LYS A 48 25.81 11.50 3.54
CA LYS A 48 25.63 10.77 2.28
C LYS A 48 26.51 9.54 2.22
N ILE A 49 25.93 8.42 1.80
CA ILE A 49 26.62 7.15 1.59
C ILE A 49 27.19 7.13 0.16
N ALA A 50 28.48 6.80 0.01
CA ALA A 50 29.10 6.55 -1.27
C ALA A 50 28.88 5.10 -1.73
N ALA A 51 28.86 4.82 -3.04
CA ALA A 51 28.71 3.48 -3.60
C ALA A 51 29.67 2.46 -2.97
N ALA A 52 30.96 2.80 -2.85
CA ALA A 52 31.97 1.95 -2.21
C ALA A 52 31.67 1.61 -0.73
N THR A 53 30.82 2.38 -0.05
CA THR A 53 30.44 2.19 1.35
C THR A 53 29.10 1.45 1.50
N ALA A 54 28.25 1.51 0.48
CA ALA A 54 26.96 0.83 0.46
C ALA A 54 27.10 -0.71 0.43
N HIS A 55 28.18 -1.22 -0.17
CA HIS A 55 28.46 -2.66 -0.28
C HIS A 55 27.32 -3.47 -0.90
N LEU A 56 26.75 -3.00 -2.02
CA LEU A 56 25.56 -3.56 -2.66
C LEU A 56 25.70 -5.03 -3.06
N SER A 57 26.88 -5.47 -3.46
CA SER A 57 27.19 -6.89 -3.70
C SER A 57 27.03 -7.76 -2.44
N GLY A 58 27.31 -7.19 -1.25
CA GLY A 58 27.05 -7.83 0.03
C GLY A 58 25.55 -8.02 0.29
N LEU A 59 24.75 -6.99 0.00
CA LEU A 59 23.28 -7.06 0.14
C LEU A 59 22.66 -8.08 -0.81
N ARG A 60 23.15 -8.18 -2.07
CA ARG A 60 22.75 -9.26 -2.96
C ARG A 60 23.05 -10.64 -2.35
N ARG A 61 24.27 -10.83 -1.83
CA ARG A 61 24.67 -12.10 -1.18
C ARG A 61 23.76 -12.42 0.01
N HIS A 62 23.37 -11.43 0.82
CA HIS A 62 22.43 -11.63 1.92
C HIS A 62 21.06 -12.10 1.38
N ARG A 63 20.53 -11.46 0.34
CA ARG A 63 19.28 -11.89 -0.32
C ARG A 63 19.35 -13.35 -0.73
N GLU A 64 20.44 -13.78 -1.38
CA GLU A 64 20.66 -15.16 -1.81
C GLU A 64 20.76 -16.13 -0.62
N THR A 65 21.55 -15.76 0.39
CA THR A 65 21.76 -16.60 1.62
C THR A 65 20.46 -16.83 2.38
N TYR A 66 19.68 -15.78 2.56
CA TYR A 66 18.41 -15.81 3.32
C TYR A 66 17.21 -16.16 2.43
N LYS A 67 17.44 -16.51 1.16
CA LYS A 67 16.40 -16.86 0.18
C LYS A 67 15.27 -15.85 0.16
N ALA A 68 15.61 -14.56 0.21
CA ALA A 68 14.66 -13.47 0.09
C ALA A 68 14.45 -13.10 -1.39
N ASP A 69 13.28 -12.58 -1.71
CA ASP A 69 12.94 -12.15 -3.07
C ASP A 69 13.63 -10.82 -3.41
N PHE A 70 13.76 -9.93 -2.42
CA PHE A 70 14.26 -8.57 -2.58
C PHE A 70 15.31 -8.19 -1.53
N SER A 71 16.02 -7.08 -1.79
CA SER A 71 16.91 -6.43 -0.82
C SER A 71 16.59 -4.95 -0.75
N LEU A 72 16.58 -4.40 0.45
CA LEU A 72 16.37 -2.98 0.73
C LEU A 72 17.55 -2.43 1.52
N GLU A 73 18.15 -1.32 1.08
CA GLU A 73 19.01 -0.50 1.91
C GLU A 73 18.35 0.84 2.19
N VAL A 74 18.41 1.29 3.44
CA VAL A 74 17.92 2.60 3.87
C VAL A 74 19.08 3.41 4.42
N ALA A 75 19.27 4.64 3.92
CA ALA A 75 20.26 5.58 4.44
C ALA A 75 19.70 6.99 4.51
N ILE A 76 20.42 7.91 5.18
CA ILE A 76 20.03 9.32 5.21
C ILE A 76 19.94 9.88 3.79
N ASP A 77 21.00 9.67 2.98
CA ASP A 77 21.08 10.05 1.56
C ASP A 77 22.26 9.32 0.90
N TYR A 78 22.31 9.32 -0.43
CA TYR A 78 23.37 8.69 -1.23
C TYR A 78 24.10 9.71 -2.11
N GLN A 79 25.39 9.50 -2.36
CA GLN A 79 26.12 10.33 -3.31
C GLN A 79 25.64 10.05 -4.73
N GLY A 80 25.18 11.10 -5.42
CA GLY A 80 24.64 10.98 -6.77
C GLY A 80 23.23 10.38 -6.82
N SER A 81 22.46 10.51 -5.71
CA SER A 81 21.05 10.05 -5.66
C SER A 81 20.15 10.67 -6.72
N ASP A 82 20.51 11.84 -7.27
CA ASP A 82 19.75 12.54 -8.31
C ASP A 82 20.23 12.21 -9.74
N ASP A 83 21.29 11.39 -9.90
CA ASP A 83 21.89 11.05 -11.18
C ASP A 83 21.75 9.55 -11.48
N GLU A 84 21.02 9.25 -12.55
CA GLU A 84 20.80 7.87 -13.01
C GLU A 84 22.07 7.14 -13.45
N MET A 85 23.08 7.90 -13.84
CA MET A 85 24.37 7.37 -14.28
C MET A 85 25.42 7.37 -13.16
N SER A 86 25.06 7.79 -11.98
CA SER A 86 25.97 7.72 -10.82
C SER A 86 26.37 6.28 -10.50
N ALA A 87 27.56 6.13 -9.93
CA ALA A 87 28.07 4.80 -9.57
C ALA A 87 27.09 4.01 -8.69
N ILE A 88 26.42 4.69 -7.72
CA ILE A 88 25.47 4.03 -6.83
C ILE A 88 24.20 3.59 -7.56
N SER A 89 23.69 4.43 -8.49
CA SER A 89 22.50 4.11 -9.26
C SER A 89 22.72 2.94 -10.21
N VAL A 90 23.86 2.92 -10.89
CA VAL A 90 24.24 1.82 -11.79
C VAL A 90 24.46 0.52 -11.01
N GLU A 91 25.16 0.58 -9.88
CA GLU A 91 25.43 -0.60 -9.05
C GLU A 91 24.13 -1.14 -8.42
N ALA A 92 23.23 -0.28 -7.94
CA ALA A 92 21.91 -0.67 -7.39
C ALA A 92 21.08 -1.45 -8.41
N LYS A 93 21.04 -0.98 -9.66
CA LYS A 93 20.34 -1.65 -10.78
C LYS A 93 21.00 -3.00 -11.12
N ASN A 94 22.30 -3.10 -11.14
CA ASN A 94 23.04 -4.34 -11.42
C ASN A 94 22.84 -5.40 -10.33
N GLU A 95 22.89 -4.99 -9.06
CA GLU A 95 22.75 -5.87 -7.90
C GLU A 95 21.29 -6.10 -7.51
N LYS A 96 20.34 -5.38 -8.13
CA LYS A 96 18.90 -5.40 -7.84
C LYS A 96 18.63 -5.16 -6.35
N VAL A 97 19.19 -4.10 -5.80
CA VAL A 97 18.98 -3.65 -4.43
C VAL A 97 18.20 -2.34 -4.47
N THR A 98 17.08 -2.29 -3.78
CA THR A 98 16.27 -1.08 -3.64
C THR A 98 16.97 -0.13 -2.67
N MET A 99 17.36 1.06 -3.16
CA MET A 99 18.04 2.09 -2.38
C MET A 99 17.06 3.18 -1.99
N MET A 100 16.68 3.26 -0.73
CA MET A 100 15.68 4.21 -0.24
C MET A 100 16.33 5.23 0.69
N THR A 101 16.07 6.52 0.47
CA THR A 101 16.50 7.53 1.44
C THR A 101 15.57 7.55 2.66
N ALA A 102 16.08 7.98 3.81
CA ALA A 102 15.25 8.14 5.00
C ALA A 102 14.09 9.13 4.75
N LYS A 103 14.29 10.14 3.92
CA LYS A 103 13.24 11.08 3.50
C LYS A 103 12.14 10.38 2.72
N ASP A 104 12.50 9.51 1.78
CA ASP A 104 11.54 8.75 0.98
C ASP A 104 10.79 7.72 1.84
N LEU A 105 11.47 7.07 2.78
CA LEU A 105 10.83 6.18 3.76
C LEU A 105 9.78 6.90 4.60
N ILE A 106 10.12 8.10 5.13
CA ILE A 106 9.17 8.91 5.89
C ILE A 106 7.99 9.32 5.02
N LYS A 107 8.25 9.78 3.79
CA LYS A 107 7.19 10.17 2.85
C LYS A 107 6.28 8.98 2.53
N LEU A 108 6.84 7.81 2.27
CA LEU A 108 6.09 6.58 2.03
C LEU A 108 5.21 6.21 3.24
N LEU A 109 5.75 6.28 4.46
CA LEU A 109 5.00 6.05 5.70
C LEU A 109 3.76 6.96 5.82
N LEU A 110 3.91 8.24 5.48
CA LEU A 110 2.81 9.20 5.51
C LEU A 110 1.76 8.95 4.43
N LEU A 111 2.14 8.29 3.33
CA LEU A 111 1.25 7.98 2.20
C LEU A 111 0.50 6.65 2.34
N ILE A 112 0.94 5.71 3.18
CA ILE A 112 0.35 4.37 3.30
C ILE A 112 -1.16 4.42 3.48
N THR A 113 -1.63 5.08 4.53
CA THR A 113 -3.07 5.14 4.86
C THR A 113 -3.86 5.99 3.86
N PRO A 114 -3.48 7.26 3.56
CA PRO A 114 -4.28 8.09 2.67
C PRO A 114 -4.30 7.61 1.22
N LYS A 115 -3.27 6.86 0.79
CA LYS A 115 -3.18 6.30 -0.56
C LYS A 115 -3.51 4.81 -0.63
N GLN A 116 -3.89 4.20 0.50
CA GLN A 116 -4.25 2.77 0.60
C GLN A 116 -3.18 1.85 -0.01
N ILE A 117 -1.91 2.11 0.33
CA ILE A 117 -0.78 1.34 -0.18
C ILE A 117 -0.75 -0.01 0.56
N GLY A 118 -1.13 -1.08 -0.13
CA GLY A 118 -1.05 -2.44 0.37
C GLY A 118 0.32 -3.08 0.14
N LEU A 119 0.50 -4.28 0.67
CA LEU A 119 1.74 -5.06 0.51
C LEU A 119 2.03 -5.43 -0.95
N ASP A 120 1.00 -5.63 -1.76
CA ASP A 120 1.09 -5.85 -3.20
C ASP A 120 1.69 -4.65 -3.94
N LYS A 121 1.27 -3.44 -3.58
CA LYS A 121 1.82 -2.20 -4.15
C LYS A 121 3.26 -1.96 -3.70
N LEU A 122 3.59 -2.30 -2.45
CA LEU A 122 4.99 -2.27 -1.97
C LEU A 122 5.86 -3.30 -2.70
N ARG A 123 5.31 -4.46 -3.07
CA ARG A 123 6.02 -5.45 -3.89
C ARG A 123 6.45 -4.84 -5.23
N GLU A 124 5.56 -4.11 -5.92
CA GLU A 124 5.88 -3.41 -7.17
C GLU A 124 7.09 -2.47 -7.01
N LEU A 125 7.17 -1.73 -5.89
CA LEU A 125 8.33 -0.88 -5.58
C LEU A 125 9.64 -1.70 -5.57
N PHE A 126 9.67 -2.82 -4.86
CA PHE A 126 10.88 -3.65 -4.75
C PHE A 126 11.22 -4.40 -6.04
N GLU A 127 10.24 -4.72 -6.87
CA GLU A 127 10.45 -5.37 -8.17
C GLU A 127 11.01 -4.43 -9.23
N THR A 128 10.70 -3.13 -9.17
CA THR A 128 10.95 -2.20 -10.29
C THR A 128 11.89 -1.05 -9.96
N CYS A 129 12.04 -0.69 -8.68
CA CYS A 129 12.79 0.50 -8.26
C CYS A 129 14.04 0.10 -7.48
N TYR A 130 15.20 0.33 -8.09
CA TYR A 130 16.47 0.00 -7.47
C TYR A 130 17.26 1.25 -7.08
N ALA A 131 17.50 2.16 -8.02
CA ALA A 131 18.23 3.39 -7.75
C ALA A 131 17.42 4.38 -6.90
N PRO A 132 18.06 5.27 -6.13
CA PRO A 132 17.36 6.22 -5.27
C PRO A 132 16.33 7.07 -6.00
N GLN A 133 16.64 7.54 -7.22
CA GLN A 133 15.72 8.32 -8.04
C GLN A 133 14.51 7.51 -8.53
N ASP A 134 14.68 6.20 -8.81
CA ASP A 134 13.56 5.33 -9.21
C ASP A 134 12.54 5.23 -8.05
N VAL A 135 13.04 5.04 -6.81
CA VAL A 135 12.25 5.01 -5.58
C VAL A 135 11.54 6.35 -5.35
N HIS A 136 12.29 7.44 -5.47
CA HIS A 136 11.74 8.79 -5.33
C HIS A 136 10.60 9.05 -6.32
N GLN A 137 10.82 8.74 -7.60
CA GLN A 137 9.82 8.91 -8.65
C GLN A 137 8.58 8.04 -8.43
N TRP A 138 8.76 6.80 -7.98
CA TRP A 138 7.65 5.91 -7.65
C TRP A 138 6.79 6.51 -6.52
N ILE A 139 7.42 7.01 -5.44
CA ILE A 139 6.71 7.65 -4.32
C ILE A 139 5.97 8.93 -4.77
N GLU A 140 6.56 9.74 -5.63
CA GLU A 140 5.88 10.91 -6.20
C GLU A 140 4.66 10.52 -7.06
N ASN A 141 4.76 9.43 -7.82
CA ASN A 141 3.64 8.92 -8.60
C ASN A 141 2.51 8.44 -7.68
N VAL A 142 2.84 7.74 -6.60
CA VAL A 142 1.87 7.32 -5.59
C VAL A 142 1.21 8.54 -4.91
N GLU A 143 1.97 9.58 -4.60
CA GLU A 143 1.41 10.81 -4.02
C GLU A 143 0.36 11.46 -4.93
N LYS A 144 0.59 11.43 -6.24
CA LYS A 144 -0.33 11.98 -7.26
C LYS A 144 -1.52 11.06 -7.56
N MET A 145 -1.49 9.79 -7.14
CA MET A 145 -2.61 8.87 -7.34
C MET A 145 -3.88 9.40 -6.67
N GLU A 146 -4.96 9.40 -7.41
CA GLU A 146 -6.29 9.58 -6.84
C GLU A 146 -6.77 8.25 -6.25
N VAL A 147 -7.06 8.23 -4.97
CA VAL A 147 -7.68 7.08 -4.30
C VAL A 147 -9.16 7.36 -4.17
N GLU A 148 -9.94 6.55 -4.84
CA GLU A 148 -11.38 6.62 -4.74
C GLU A 148 -11.83 6.11 -3.37
N LYS A 149 -12.33 7.02 -2.55
CA LYS A 149 -12.94 6.67 -1.27
C LYS A 149 -14.41 6.31 -1.51
N PRO A 150 -14.86 5.14 -1.04
CA PRO A 150 -16.27 4.83 -1.09
C PRO A 150 -17.11 5.91 -0.38
N PRO A 151 -18.17 6.42 -0.98
CA PRO A 151 -18.99 7.48 -0.41
C PRO A 151 -19.97 6.91 0.62
N TYR A 152 -19.45 6.35 1.72
CA TYR A 152 -20.23 5.67 2.75
C TYR A 152 -21.27 6.57 3.40
N TYR A 153 -20.90 7.81 3.68
CA TYR A 153 -21.79 8.80 4.28
C TYR A 153 -22.98 9.07 3.36
N GLU A 154 -22.70 9.37 2.09
CA GLU A 154 -23.72 9.64 1.08
C GLU A 154 -24.62 8.43 0.82
N LEU A 155 -24.06 7.23 0.87
CA LEU A 155 -24.82 5.99 0.71
C LEU A 155 -25.82 5.79 1.85
N ILE A 156 -25.38 5.90 3.10
CA ILE A 156 -26.25 5.76 4.27
C ILE A 156 -27.33 6.82 4.25
N ASP A 157 -26.98 8.07 3.98
CA ASP A 157 -27.90 9.19 3.90
C ASP A 157 -28.97 8.99 2.81
N ILE A 158 -28.59 8.55 1.61
CA ILE A 158 -29.51 8.24 0.52
C ILE A 158 -30.49 7.12 0.91
N VAL A 159 -29.97 6.00 1.47
CA VAL A 159 -30.84 4.88 1.87
C VAL A 159 -31.81 5.31 2.95
N TYR A 160 -31.34 6.06 3.96
CA TYR A 160 -32.18 6.56 5.05
C TYR A 160 -33.30 7.48 4.55
N GLU A 161 -33.00 8.45 3.68
CA GLU A 161 -33.97 9.38 3.12
C GLU A 161 -35.01 8.66 2.24
N LEU A 162 -34.57 7.68 1.44
CA LEU A 162 -35.49 6.87 0.63
C LEU A 162 -36.44 6.05 1.53
N GLN A 163 -35.94 5.37 2.57
CA GLN A 163 -36.77 4.63 3.51
C GLN A 163 -37.78 5.53 4.22
N LYS A 164 -37.41 6.74 4.60
CA LYS A 164 -38.26 7.70 5.25
C LYS A 164 -39.43 8.18 4.36
N THR A 165 -39.11 8.31 3.05
CA THR A 165 -40.08 8.80 2.06
C THR A 165 -41.10 7.72 1.68
N ASP A 166 -40.63 6.50 1.40
CA ASP A 166 -41.41 5.46 0.76
C ASP A 166 -41.91 4.39 1.76
N SER A 167 -41.43 4.42 3.01
CA SER A 167 -41.69 3.42 4.06
C SER A 167 -41.35 1.98 3.69
N GLU A 168 -40.59 1.80 2.62
CA GLU A 168 -40.07 0.52 2.10
C GLU A 168 -38.56 0.57 1.91
N ALA A 169 -37.94 -0.61 1.91
CA ALA A 169 -36.49 -0.70 1.63
C ALA A 169 -36.23 -0.36 0.16
N PRO A 170 -35.38 0.64 -0.13
CA PRO A 170 -35.05 1.00 -1.52
C PRO A 170 -34.22 -0.07 -2.24
N GLU A 171 -34.40 -0.18 -3.55
CA GLU A 171 -33.58 -1.02 -4.39
C GLU A 171 -32.19 -0.41 -4.66
N LEU A 172 -31.19 -1.25 -4.80
CA LEU A 172 -29.83 -0.86 -5.19
C LEU A 172 -29.76 -0.02 -6.47
N SER A 173 -30.66 -0.25 -7.42
CA SER A 173 -30.79 0.51 -8.66
C SER A 173 -31.15 1.97 -8.40
N ILE A 174 -32.07 2.23 -7.47
CA ILE A 174 -32.53 3.57 -7.07
C ILE A 174 -31.42 4.26 -6.27
N ILE A 175 -30.80 3.55 -5.32
CA ILE A 175 -29.69 4.06 -4.52
C ILE A 175 -28.54 4.50 -5.43
N ARG A 176 -28.15 3.64 -6.40
CA ARG A 176 -27.12 3.96 -7.39
C ARG A 176 -27.45 5.21 -8.20
N TYR A 177 -28.70 5.33 -8.67
CA TYR A 177 -29.14 6.49 -9.43
C TYR A 177 -29.02 7.78 -8.60
N LYS A 178 -29.51 7.77 -7.37
CA LYS A 178 -29.40 8.91 -6.45
C LYS A 178 -27.96 9.25 -6.10
N LEU A 179 -27.11 8.24 -5.91
CA LEU A 179 -25.69 8.44 -5.67
C LEU A 179 -25.01 9.10 -6.87
N LYS A 180 -25.32 8.67 -8.11
CA LYS A 180 -24.84 9.31 -9.34
C LYS A 180 -25.28 10.78 -9.41
N GLU A 181 -26.52 11.10 -9.09
CA GLU A 181 -27.02 12.48 -9.07
C GLU A 181 -26.25 13.33 -8.04
N LYS A 182 -26.03 12.80 -6.82
CA LYS A 182 -25.38 13.52 -5.72
C LYS A 182 -23.88 13.71 -5.95
N MET A 183 -23.17 12.66 -6.38
CA MET A 183 -21.71 12.63 -6.53
C MET A 183 -21.24 13.11 -7.92
N LYS A 184 -22.15 13.24 -8.89
CA LYS A 184 -21.83 13.53 -10.30
C LYS A 184 -20.88 12.50 -10.93
N LYS A 185 -20.87 11.27 -10.39
CA LYS A 185 -20.03 10.15 -10.82
C LYS A 185 -20.87 8.88 -10.92
N ASP A 186 -20.60 8.05 -11.93
CA ASP A 186 -21.32 6.79 -12.12
C ASP A 186 -20.57 5.65 -11.44
N TYR A 187 -21.29 4.88 -10.63
CA TYR A 187 -20.80 3.71 -9.94
C TYR A 187 -21.57 2.47 -10.43
N SER A 188 -20.90 1.33 -10.50
CA SER A 188 -21.61 0.09 -10.83
C SER A 188 -22.50 -0.36 -9.67
N LYS A 189 -23.56 -1.12 -9.99
CA LYS A 189 -24.45 -1.73 -8.96
C LYS A 189 -23.65 -2.64 -8.01
N MET A 190 -22.63 -3.32 -8.54
CA MET A 190 -21.74 -4.19 -7.77
C MET A 190 -20.91 -3.41 -6.76
N GLN A 191 -20.28 -2.30 -7.16
CA GLN A 191 -19.54 -1.43 -6.23
C GLN A 191 -20.40 -0.91 -5.09
N VAL A 192 -21.60 -0.42 -5.40
CA VAL A 192 -22.55 0.06 -4.38
C VAL A 192 -22.91 -1.06 -3.40
N ARG A 193 -23.16 -2.26 -3.91
CA ARG A 193 -23.47 -3.44 -3.09
C ARG A 193 -22.30 -3.86 -2.20
N GLU A 194 -21.08 -3.87 -2.73
CA GLU A 194 -19.86 -4.19 -1.98
C GLU A 194 -19.62 -3.19 -0.84
N TRP A 195 -19.77 -1.91 -1.09
CA TRP A 195 -19.60 -0.88 -0.06
C TRP A 195 -20.64 -0.98 1.06
N LEU A 196 -21.90 -1.21 0.72
CA LEU A 196 -22.95 -1.45 1.71
C LEU A 196 -22.73 -2.76 2.47
N GLY A 197 -22.23 -3.80 1.81
CA GLY A 197 -21.87 -5.07 2.44
C GLY A 197 -20.71 -4.91 3.42
N LEU A 198 -19.71 -4.10 3.09
CA LEU A 198 -18.62 -3.77 4.02
C LEU A 198 -19.14 -3.04 5.27
N LEU A 199 -20.03 -2.07 5.10
CA LEU A 199 -20.67 -1.38 6.26
C LEU A 199 -21.45 -2.34 7.13
N SER A 200 -22.23 -3.25 6.53
CA SER A 200 -23.00 -4.27 7.26
C SER A 200 -22.08 -5.19 8.08
N ASN A 201 -20.90 -5.54 7.54
CA ASN A 201 -19.93 -6.39 8.23
C ASN A 201 -19.16 -5.64 9.33
N LEU A 202 -18.82 -4.37 9.11
CA LEU A 202 -18.06 -3.55 10.08
C LEU A 202 -18.90 -3.13 11.26
N ILE A 203 -20.19 -2.84 11.04
CA ILE A 203 -21.14 -2.42 12.07
C ILE A 203 -22.40 -3.28 11.95
N PRO A 204 -22.42 -4.47 12.60
CA PRO A 204 -23.54 -5.39 12.52
C PRO A 204 -24.87 -4.71 12.87
N GLY A 205 -25.86 -4.88 11.99
CA GLY A 205 -27.20 -4.30 12.16
C GLY A 205 -27.36 -2.87 11.64
N SER A 206 -26.28 -2.15 11.29
CA SER A 206 -26.39 -0.79 10.72
C SER A 206 -26.97 -0.77 9.32
N VAL A 207 -26.62 -1.76 8.51
CA VAL A 207 -27.09 -1.95 7.14
C VAL A 207 -27.59 -3.38 6.99
N THR A 208 -28.78 -3.55 6.42
CA THR A 208 -29.33 -4.85 6.03
C THR A 208 -29.46 -4.91 4.51
N ILE A 209 -29.11 -6.04 3.92
CA ILE A 209 -29.21 -6.27 2.47
C ILE A 209 -29.96 -7.58 2.26
N ASP A 210 -31.11 -7.51 1.58
CA ASP A 210 -31.90 -8.67 1.19
C ASP A 210 -32.16 -8.64 -0.32
N GLY A 211 -31.49 -9.51 -1.06
CA GLY A 211 -31.48 -9.45 -2.51
C GLY A 211 -30.94 -8.10 -3.01
N ASP A 212 -31.78 -7.35 -3.70
CA ASP A 212 -31.49 -6.00 -4.20
C ASP A 212 -31.99 -4.87 -3.27
N TYR A 213 -32.64 -5.20 -2.17
CA TYR A 213 -33.21 -4.23 -1.24
C TYR A 213 -32.22 -3.93 -0.10
N VAL A 214 -32.16 -2.69 0.32
CA VAL A 214 -31.22 -2.21 1.35
C VAL A 214 -31.96 -1.41 2.41
N GLY A 215 -31.68 -1.73 3.66
CA GLY A 215 -32.18 -0.97 4.81
C GLY A 215 -31.04 -0.45 5.69
N VAL A 216 -31.24 0.70 6.32
CA VAL A 216 -30.34 1.25 7.36
C VAL A 216 -31.11 1.55 8.61
N GLN A 217 -30.46 1.39 9.79
CA GLN A 217 -31.09 1.61 11.08
C GLN A 217 -30.93 3.03 11.64
N ALA A 218 -29.97 3.80 11.10
CA ALA A 218 -29.68 5.16 11.54
C ALA A 218 -29.29 6.07 10.38
N SER A 219 -29.51 7.38 10.53
CA SER A 219 -29.01 8.37 9.58
C SER A 219 -27.49 8.55 9.75
N ALA A 220 -26.84 9.05 8.71
CA ALA A 220 -25.40 9.37 8.74
C ALA A 220 -25.03 10.56 9.66
N GLN A 221 -25.97 11.14 10.36
CA GLN A 221 -25.80 12.31 11.24
C GLN A 221 -25.55 11.93 12.72
N ILE A 222 -24.86 10.82 12.97
CA ILE A 222 -24.41 10.45 14.32
C ILE A 222 -22.97 10.90 14.52
#